data_ce51b1193df102999dab7423087cb5b6
#
_entry.id   ce51b1193df102999dab7423087cb5b6
#
_cell.length_a   1.000
_cell.length_b   1.000
_cell.length_c   1.000
_cell.angle_alpha   90.00
_cell.angle_beta   90.00
_cell.angle_gamma   90.00
#
_symmetry.space_group_name_H-M   'P 1'
#
loop_
_entity.id
_entity.type
_entity.pdbx_description
1 polymer ?
#
loop_
_entity_poly.entity_id
_entity_poly.type
_entity_poly.pdbx_seq_one_letter_code
_entity_poly.pdbx_strand_id
1 'polypeptide(L)'
;MKVLVVGTGAREHAICDALKDDVELYAYMSKNNPGIAKISTYKIGDEGEVDKVAEFAKENGIELAVIGPEAPLGKGIVNALEDVGVPCVGPAQESARIETDKSFMRNLFEKYEIAGSVVYKVFDNFDDIDKFLDEFDRDVVVKPVGLTGGKGVKIVGDHLRDNQDAKLDAKEVFETEMGGFAKVILEEKIVGEEFTIQAFCDGEHLVAMPAAQDHPHAFEGDVGAITGGMGSYSDTNGLLPFLSQDDYD
;
A
#
# COMPACT_ATOMS: atom_id res chain seq x y z
N MET A 1 6.17 -27.68 7.22
CA MET A 1 5.02 -26.81 6.89
C MET A 1 5.19 -26.32 5.45
N LYS A 2 4.13 -26.33 4.66
CA LYS A 2 4.13 -25.78 3.28
C LYS A 2 3.61 -24.35 3.31
N VAL A 3 4.45 -23.41 2.87
CA VAL A 3 4.12 -21.98 2.88
C VAL A 3 4.09 -21.43 1.46
N LEU A 4 3.01 -20.75 1.11
CA LEU A 4 2.86 -20.03 -0.15
C LEU A 4 3.16 -18.54 0.05
N VAL A 5 4.06 -17.99 -0.73
CA VAL A 5 4.24 -16.53 -0.85
C VAL A 5 3.62 -16.06 -2.16
N VAL A 6 2.72 -15.10 -2.09
CA VAL A 6 2.08 -14.48 -3.27
C VAL A 6 2.73 -13.14 -3.53
N GLY A 7 3.20 -12.95 -4.76
CA GLY A 7 3.82 -11.71 -5.23
C GLY A 7 5.17 -11.92 -5.91
N THR A 8 5.64 -10.87 -6.57
CA THR A 8 6.77 -10.95 -7.52
C THR A 8 7.94 -10.05 -7.13
N GLY A 9 7.75 -9.10 -6.23
CA GLY A 9 8.67 -8.01 -5.95
C GLY A 9 9.87 -8.35 -5.06
N ALA A 10 10.61 -7.32 -4.69
CA ALA A 10 11.75 -7.44 -3.78
C ALA A 10 11.31 -7.81 -2.35
N ARG A 11 10.16 -7.30 -1.90
CA ARG A 11 9.54 -7.64 -0.62
C ARG A 11 9.27 -9.13 -0.52
N GLU A 12 8.59 -9.70 -1.52
CA GLU A 12 8.28 -11.12 -1.56
C GLU A 12 9.53 -11.97 -1.67
N HIS A 13 10.55 -11.50 -2.39
CA HIS A 13 11.85 -12.20 -2.43
C HIS A 13 12.52 -12.21 -1.05
N ALA A 14 12.50 -11.11 -0.31
CA ALA A 14 13.06 -11.06 1.05
C ALA A 14 12.30 -11.99 2.01
N ILE A 15 10.96 -12.03 1.91
CA ILE A 15 10.13 -12.97 2.69
C ILE A 15 10.50 -14.43 2.34
N CYS A 16 10.60 -14.77 1.05
CA CYS A 16 10.99 -16.10 0.61
C CYS A 16 12.39 -16.47 1.11
N ASP A 17 13.34 -15.53 1.05
CA ASP A 17 14.72 -15.76 1.50
C ASP A 17 14.79 -16.01 3.03
N ALA A 18 13.96 -15.31 3.79
CA ALA A 18 13.85 -15.52 5.23
C ALA A 18 13.20 -16.86 5.61
N LEU A 19 12.34 -17.41 4.77
CA LEU A 19 11.58 -18.64 5.05
C LEU A 19 12.22 -19.92 4.48
N LYS A 20 13.11 -19.82 3.49
CA LYS A 20 13.55 -20.93 2.62
C LYS A 20 14.16 -22.13 3.36
N ASP A 21 14.80 -21.89 4.51
CA ASP A 21 15.51 -22.93 5.26
C ASP A 21 14.61 -23.60 6.31
N ASP A 22 13.45 -23.03 6.62
CA ASP A 22 12.56 -23.49 7.69
C ASP A 22 11.28 -24.16 7.17
N VAL A 23 10.92 -23.94 5.90
CA VAL A 23 9.66 -24.43 5.33
C VAL A 23 9.82 -24.99 3.92
N GLU A 24 8.86 -25.78 3.48
CA GLU A 24 8.70 -26.13 2.07
C GLU A 24 8.02 -24.97 1.34
N LEU A 25 8.82 -24.20 0.59
CA LEU A 25 8.44 -22.91 0.05
C LEU A 25 7.78 -23.04 -1.33
N TYR A 26 6.62 -22.41 -1.46
CA TYR A 26 5.87 -22.24 -2.70
C TYR A 26 5.74 -20.75 -3.03
N ALA A 27 5.61 -20.43 -4.32
CA ALA A 27 5.38 -19.06 -4.76
C ALA A 27 4.36 -18.98 -5.90
N TYR A 28 3.51 -17.96 -5.86
CA TYR A 28 2.64 -17.59 -6.98
C TYR A 28 2.97 -16.17 -7.42
N MET A 29 3.44 -16.02 -8.65
CA MET A 29 4.05 -14.79 -9.14
C MET A 29 3.43 -14.34 -10.46
N SER A 30 3.19 -13.04 -10.62
CA SER A 30 2.73 -12.47 -11.91
C SER A 30 3.83 -12.49 -12.98
N LYS A 31 5.09 -12.42 -12.55
CA LYS A 31 6.27 -12.47 -13.42
C LYS A 31 7.35 -13.31 -12.75
N ASN A 32 8.24 -13.88 -13.56
CA ASN A 32 9.36 -14.64 -13.02
C ASN A 32 10.34 -13.72 -12.26
N ASN A 33 10.41 -13.90 -10.93
CA ASN A 33 11.49 -13.39 -10.11
C ASN A 33 12.54 -14.49 -9.98
N PRO A 34 13.74 -14.36 -10.56
CA PRO A 34 14.73 -15.44 -10.57
C PRO A 34 15.28 -15.78 -9.19
N GLY A 35 15.22 -14.87 -8.22
CA GLY A 35 15.59 -15.13 -6.84
C GLY A 35 14.60 -16.07 -6.17
N ILE A 36 13.31 -15.77 -6.25
CA ILE A 36 12.24 -16.61 -5.71
C ILE A 36 12.21 -17.98 -6.42
N ALA A 37 12.30 -17.98 -7.75
CA ALA A 37 12.26 -19.20 -8.56
C ALA A 37 13.38 -20.21 -8.24
N LYS A 38 14.53 -19.75 -7.72
CA LYS A 38 15.63 -20.63 -7.32
C LYS A 38 15.41 -21.36 -6.01
N ILE A 39 14.54 -20.83 -5.15
CA ILE A 39 14.38 -21.31 -3.76
C ILE A 39 12.98 -21.82 -3.45
N SER A 40 12.08 -21.84 -4.43
CA SER A 40 10.68 -22.25 -4.24
C SER A 40 10.16 -23.12 -5.37
N THR A 41 9.13 -23.90 -5.09
CA THR A 41 8.23 -24.44 -6.11
C THR A 41 7.25 -23.33 -6.51
N TYR A 42 7.20 -22.96 -7.79
CA TYR A 42 6.44 -21.77 -8.17
C TYR A 42 5.50 -21.96 -9.36
N LYS A 43 4.51 -21.09 -9.44
CA LYS A 43 3.61 -20.91 -10.60
C LYS A 43 3.62 -19.45 -11.03
N ILE A 44 3.63 -19.24 -12.34
CA ILE A 44 3.42 -17.91 -12.94
C ILE A 44 1.94 -17.78 -13.33
N GLY A 45 1.31 -16.70 -12.87
CA GLY A 45 -0.09 -16.41 -13.16
C GLY A 45 -0.49 -15.03 -12.61
N ASP A 46 -1.65 -14.53 -12.99
CA ASP A 46 -2.17 -13.27 -12.45
C ASP A 46 -2.56 -13.47 -10.97
N GLU A 47 -1.88 -12.78 -10.07
CA GLU A 47 -2.13 -12.78 -8.62
C GLU A 47 -3.53 -12.25 -8.26
N GLY A 48 -4.13 -11.48 -9.16
CA GLY A 48 -5.49 -10.97 -9.03
C GLY A 48 -6.59 -11.95 -9.44
N GLU A 49 -6.25 -13.10 -10.03
CA GLU A 49 -7.17 -14.21 -10.25
C GLU A 49 -7.21 -15.09 -8.99
N VAL A 50 -7.81 -14.55 -7.92
CA VAL A 50 -7.74 -15.11 -6.57
C VAL A 50 -8.20 -16.56 -6.48
N ASP A 51 -9.19 -16.96 -7.27
CA ASP A 51 -9.65 -18.35 -7.32
C ASP A 51 -8.58 -19.30 -7.84
N LYS A 52 -7.76 -18.88 -8.82
CA LYS A 52 -6.65 -19.68 -9.34
C LYS A 52 -5.51 -19.82 -8.34
N VAL A 53 -5.29 -18.78 -7.52
CA VAL A 53 -4.32 -18.86 -6.43
C VAL A 53 -4.80 -19.83 -5.34
N ALA A 54 -6.07 -19.76 -4.98
CA ALA A 54 -6.68 -20.69 -4.01
C ALA A 54 -6.67 -22.15 -4.52
N GLU A 55 -6.95 -22.37 -5.80
CA GLU A 55 -6.84 -23.69 -6.44
C GLU A 55 -5.39 -24.23 -6.35
N PHE A 56 -4.40 -23.41 -6.71
CA PHE A 56 -2.98 -23.76 -6.60
C PHE A 56 -2.59 -24.11 -5.16
N ALA A 57 -3.05 -23.33 -4.19
CA ALA A 57 -2.78 -23.57 -2.78
C ALA A 57 -3.36 -24.92 -2.32
N LYS A 58 -4.61 -25.21 -2.69
CA LYS A 58 -5.28 -26.47 -2.39
C LYS A 58 -4.61 -27.67 -3.03
N GLU A 59 -4.26 -27.61 -4.31
CA GLU A 59 -3.60 -28.68 -5.07
C GLU A 59 -2.24 -29.07 -4.47
N ASN A 60 -1.51 -28.09 -3.91
CA ASN A 60 -0.19 -28.30 -3.33
C ASN A 60 -0.23 -28.56 -1.81
N GLY A 61 -1.41 -28.51 -1.19
CA GLY A 61 -1.58 -28.72 0.24
C GLY A 61 -0.88 -27.65 1.07
N ILE A 62 -1.04 -26.39 0.68
CA ILE A 62 -0.48 -25.23 1.41
C ILE A 62 -1.13 -25.13 2.78
N GLU A 63 -0.33 -24.88 3.80
CA GLU A 63 -0.75 -24.80 5.21
C GLU A 63 -0.80 -23.35 5.73
N LEU A 64 -0.09 -22.43 5.05
CA LEU A 64 -0.07 -21.00 5.36
C LEU A 64 0.24 -20.21 4.08
N ALA A 65 -0.41 -19.09 3.87
CA ALA A 65 -0.09 -18.17 2.80
C ALA A 65 0.35 -16.80 3.34
N VAL A 66 1.32 -16.18 2.66
CA VAL A 66 1.79 -14.80 2.93
C VAL A 66 1.53 -13.98 1.68
N ILE A 67 0.74 -12.91 1.82
CA ILE A 67 0.35 -12.04 0.72
C ILE A 67 1.20 -10.77 0.76
N GLY A 68 2.06 -10.61 -0.24
CA GLY A 68 2.96 -9.46 -0.32
C GLY A 68 2.32 -8.20 -0.88
N PRO A 69 1.67 -8.24 -2.07
CA PRO A 69 1.13 -7.05 -2.72
C PRO A 69 -0.28 -6.69 -2.26
N GLU A 70 -0.60 -5.41 -2.28
CA GLU A 70 -1.90 -4.86 -1.87
C GLU A 70 -3.05 -5.14 -2.88
N ALA A 71 -2.73 -5.22 -4.16
CA ALA A 71 -3.76 -5.37 -5.20
C ALA A 71 -4.58 -6.67 -5.09
N PRO A 72 -3.98 -7.85 -4.86
CA PRO A 72 -4.73 -9.07 -4.60
C PRO A 72 -5.53 -9.03 -3.28
N LEU A 73 -5.06 -8.31 -2.26
CA LEU A 73 -5.80 -8.12 -1.01
C LEU A 73 -7.14 -7.42 -1.27
N GLY A 74 -7.10 -6.34 -2.07
CA GLY A 74 -8.31 -5.63 -2.49
C GLY A 74 -9.28 -6.49 -3.33
N LYS A 75 -8.78 -7.55 -3.97
CA LYS A 75 -9.59 -8.53 -4.72
C LYS A 75 -10.07 -9.72 -3.88
N GLY A 76 -9.75 -9.76 -2.59
CA GLY A 76 -10.21 -10.79 -1.67
C GLY A 76 -9.42 -12.11 -1.70
N ILE A 77 -8.13 -12.06 -2.00
CA ILE A 77 -7.28 -13.26 -2.04
C ILE A 77 -7.24 -14.00 -0.72
N VAL A 78 -7.24 -13.28 0.41
CA VAL A 78 -7.27 -13.88 1.76
C VAL A 78 -8.58 -14.64 1.95
N ASN A 79 -9.72 -14.03 1.61
CA ASN A 79 -11.00 -14.70 1.70
C ASN A 79 -11.05 -15.99 0.87
N ALA A 80 -10.56 -15.95 -0.38
CA ALA A 80 -10.54 -17.11 -1.26
C ALA A 80 -9.63 -18.24 -0.75
N LEU A 81 -8.49 -17.90 -0.13
CA LEU A 81 -7.58 -18.88 0.47
C LEU A 81 -8.16 -19.48 1.76
N GLU A 82 -8.76 -18.67 2.61
CA GLU A 82 -9.42 -19.15 3.84
C GLU A 82 -10.63 -20.04 3.54
N ASP A 83 -11.39 -19.76 2.48
CA ASP A 83 -12.51 -20.61 2.02
C ASP A 83 -12.06 -22.04 1.62
N VAL A 84 -10.79 -22.20 1.21
CA VAL A 84 -10.19 -23.51 0.94
C VAL A 84 -9.37 -24.06 2.12
N GLY A 85 -9.43 -23.42 3.28
CA GLY A 85 -8.82 -23.84 4.53
C GLY A 85 -7.34 -23.45 4.69
N VAL A 86 -6.86 -22.45 3.96
CA VAL A 86 -5.48 -21.95 4.04
C VAL A 86 -5.46 -20.63 4.81
N PRO A 87 -4.97 -20.59 6.06
CA PRO A 87 -4.82 -19.35 6.81
C PRO A 87 -3.79 -18.44 6.14
N CYS A 88 -3.97 -17.11 6.33
CA CYS A 88 -3.17 -16.13 5.64
C CYS A 88 -2.52 -15.12 6.59
N VAL A 89 -1.29 -14.71 6.26
CA VAL A 89 -0.69 -13.45 6.72
C VAL A 89 -1.07 -12.37 5.72
N GLY A 90 -2.05 -11.55 6.09
CA GLY A 90 -2.62 -10.50 5.27
C GLY A 90 -4.06 -10.20 5.70
N PRO A 91 -4.56 -8.98 5.48
CA PRO A 91 -5.92 -8.60 5.84
C PRO A 91 -6.95 -9.22 4.88
N ALA A 92 -8.11 -9.59 5.41
CA ALA A 92 -9.28 -9.89 4.60
C ALA A 92 -9.71 -8.65 3.79
N GLN A 93 -10.49 -8.86 2.72
CA GLN A 93 -10.86 -7.80 1.76
C GLN A 93 -11.48 -6.57 2.43
N GLU A 94 -12.34 -6.74 3.41
CA GLU A 94 -12.97 -5.63 4.14
C GLU A 94 -11.94 -4.81 4.92
N SER A 95 -10.95 -5.44 5.54
CA SER A 95 -9.88 -4.76 6.27
C SER A 95 -8.87 -4.12 5.32
N ALA A 96 -8.61 -4.74 4.17
CA ALA A 96 -7.74 -4.20 3.13
C ALA A 96 -8.23 -2.85 2.57
N ARG A 97 -9.50 -2.50 2.78
CA ARG A 97 -10.06 -1.19 2.41
C ARG A 97 -9.34 -0.02 3.06
N ILE A 98 -8.69 -0.21 4.20
CA ILE A 98 -7.88 0.84 4.84
C ILE A 98 -6.82 1.38 3.86
N GLU A 99 -6.29 0.52 2.98
CA GLU A 99 -5.32 0.91 1.96
C GLU A 99 -5.94 1.09 0.58
N THR A 100 -6.87 0.20 0.19
CA THR A 100 -7.42 0.18 -1.18
C THR A 100 -8.47 1.25 -1.44
N ASP A 101 -9.03 1.86 -0.40
CA ASP A 101 -10.03 2.94 -0.47
C ASP A 101 -9.66 4.05 0.53
N LYS A 102 -8.95 5.06 0.04
CA LYS A 102 -8.50 6.18 0.87
C LYS A 102 -9.66 6.95 1.53
N SER A 103 -10.83 6.99 0.89
CA SER A 103 -12.01 7.62 1.49
C SER A 103 -12.53 6.84 2.68
N PHE A 104 -12.52 5.51 2.59
CA PHE A 104 -12.87 4.64 3.71
C PHE A 104 -11.90 4.83 4.88
N MET A 105 -10.61 4.86 4.61
CA MET A 105 -9.58 5.08 5.63
C MET A 105 -9.79 6.43 6.34
N ARG A 106 -9.98 7.51 5.59
CA ARG A 106 -10.21 8.86 6.18
C ARG A 106 -11.48 8.90 7.04
N ASN A 107 -12.58 8.33 6.56
CA ASN A 107 -13.82 8.23 7.32
C ASN A 107 -13.66 7.39 8.60
N LEU A 108 -12.78 6.37 8.56
CA LEU A 108 -12.45 5.55 9.74
C LEU A 108 -11.72 6.39 10.80
N PHE A 109 -10.73 7.20 10.39
CA PHE A 109 -10.01 8.10 11.27
C PHE A 109 -10.95 9.10 11.95
N GLU A 110 -11.85 9.70 11.17
CA GLU A 110 -12.84 10.66 11.70
C GLU A 110 -13.81 9.97 12.66
N LYS A 111 -14.38 8.81 12.27
CA LYS A 111 -15.36 8.07 13.07
C LYS A 111 -14.83 7.65 14.44
N TYR A 112 -13.56 7.27 14.51
CA TYR A 112 -12.92 6.78 15.73
C TYR A 112 -12.02 7.83 16.41
N GLU A 113 -12.03 9.07 15.91
CA GLU A 113 -11.22 10.18 16.43
C GLU A 113 -9.72 9.81 16.54
N ILE A 114 -9.20 9.09 15.53
CA ILE A 114 -7.81 8.64 15.50
C ILE A 114 -6.92 9.87 15.29
N ALA A 115 -5.95 10.06 16.18
CA ALA A 115 -4.99 11.16 16.10
C ALA A 115 -4.12 11.06 14.82
N GLY A 116 -3.56 12.21 14.39
CA GLY A 116 -2.71 12.28 13.20
C GLY A 116 -3.45 12.36 11.87
N SER A 117 -4.78 12.54 11.87
CA SER A 117 -5.52 12.81 10.64
C SER A 117 -5.17 14.18 10.09
N VAL A 118 -5.00 14.28 8.77
CA VAL A 118 -4.84 15.52 8.04
C VAL A 118 -6.20 16.17 7.76
N VAL A 119 -6.21 17.47 7.46
CA VAL A 119 -7.40 18.11 6.91
C VAL A 119 -7.63 17.56 5.51
N TYR A 120 -8.80 17.00 5.26
CA TYR A 120 -9.13 16.39 3.98
C TYR A 120 -10.58 16.62 3.59
N LYS A 121 -10.86 16.46 2.30
CA LYS A 121 -12.23 16.35 1.81
C LYS A 121 -12.31 15.43 0.60
N VAL A 122 -13.33 14.57 0.59
CA VAL A 122 -13.65 13.69 -0.53
C VAL A 122 -14.71 14.34 -1.39
N PHE A 123 -14.50 14.33 -2.72
CA PHE A 123 -15.43 14.89 -3.69
C PHE A 123 -15.92 13.80 -4.64
N ASP A 124 -17.20 13.77 -4.88
CA ASP A 124 -17.90 12.93 -5.84
C ASP A 124 -18.57 13.75 -6.96
N ASN A 125 -18.38 15.07 -6.92
CA ASN A 125 -18.72 15.98 -8.00
C ASN A 125 -17.67 17.10 -8.11
N PHE A 126 -17.51 17.63 -9.32
CA PHE A 126 -16.47 18.63 -9.59
C PHE A 126 -16.81 20.04 -9.12
N ASP A 127 -18.08 20.40 -9.09
CA ASP A 127 -18.51 21.78 -8.78
C ASP A 127 -18.13 22.19 -7.33
N ASP A 128 -18.09 21.24 -6.41
CA ASP A 128 -17.72 21.48 -5.02
C ASP A 128 -16.21 21.65 -4.82
N ILE A 129 -15.37 21.14 -5.75
CA ILE A 129 -13.91 21.27 -5.69
C ILE A 129 -13.50 22.74 -5.82
N ASP A 130 -14.09 23.45 -6.78
CA ASP A 130 -13.79 24.88 -7.00
C ASP A 130 -14.01 25.69 -5.74
N LYS A 131 -15.16 25.50 -5.13
CA LYS A 131 -15.56 26.20 -3.92
C LYS A 131 -14.64 25.89 -2.74
N PHE A 132 -14.26 24.63 -2.60
CA PHE A 132 -13.34 24.22 -1.56
C PHE A 132 -11.96 24.86 -1.74
N LEU A 133 -11.39 24.79 -2.96
CA LEU A 133 -10.06 25.34 -3.24
C LEU A 133 -9.99 26.86 -3.19
N ASP A 134 -11.10 27.56 -3.44
CA ASP A 134 -11.19 29.01 -3.27
C ASP A 134 -11.16 29.44 -1.79
N GLU A 135 -11.65 28.58 -0.89
CA GLU A 135 -11.71 28.82 0.56
C GLU A 135 -10.52 28.23 1.33
N PHE A 136 -9.78 27.31 0.69
CA PHE A 136 -8.68 26.58 1.34
C PHE A 136 -7.37 27.35 1.21
N ASP A 137 -6.84 27.82 2.33
CA ASP A 137 -5.70 28.73 2.45
C ASP A 137 -4.32 28.02 2.51
N ARG A 138 -4.27 26.72 2.20
CA ARG A 138 -3.07 25.89 2.24
C ARG A 138 -2.81 25.23 0.89
N ASP A 139 -1.58 24.77 0.71
CA ASP A 139 -1.24 23.89 -0.39
C ASP A 139 -1.96 22.55 -0.25
N VAL A 140 -2.44 22.03 -1.36
CA VAL A 140 -3.19 20.78 -1.38
C VAL A 140 -2.42 19.65 -2.06
N VAL A 141 -2.78 18.43 -1.67
CA VAL A 141 -2.42 17.21 -2.34
C VAL A 141 -3.67 16.63 -3.00
N VAL A 142 -3.61 16.38 -4.29
CA VAL A 142 -4.67 15.74 -5.07
C VAL A 142 -4.41 14.25 -5.12
N LYS A 143 -5.39 13.43 -4.70
CA LYS A 143 -5.26 11.96 -4.67
C LYS A 143 -6.47 11.28 -5.28
N PRO A 144 -6.30 10.33 -6.20
CA PRO A 144 -7.35 9.37 -6.53
C PRO A 144 -7.74 8.54 -5.30
N VAL A 145 -9.02 8.19 -5.18
CA VAL A 145 -9.52 7.41 -4.02
C VAL A 145 -8.90 6.01 -3.99
N GLY A 146 -8.86 5.33 -5.12
CA GLY A 146 -8.37 3.95 -5.22
C GLY A 146 -6.86 3.83 -5.39
N LEU A 147 -6.42 2.59 -5.57
CA LEU A 147 -5.02 2.25 -5.81
C LEU A 147 -4.54 2.71 -7.19
N THR A 148 -3.44 3.44 -7.23
CA THR A 148 -2.80 3.89 -8.46
C THR A 148 -1.29 3.59 -8.52
N GLY A 149 -0.76 2.89 -7.51
CA GLY A 149 0.67 2.59 -7.40
C GLY A 149 1.53 3.86 -7.32
N GLY A 150 1.06 4.90 -6.61
CA GLY A 150 1.73 6.19 -6.46
C GLY A 150 1.61 7.13 -7.67
N LYS A 151 1.06 6.65 -8.80
CA LYS A 151 1.00 7.39 -10.07
C LYS A 151 -0.23 8.27 -10.15
N GLY A 152 -0.73 8.93 -9.37
CA GLY A 152 -1.92 9.77 -9.47
C GLY A 152 -1.98 10.77 -8.33
N VAL A 153 -0.98 10.73 -7.45
CA VAL A 153 -0.84 11.69 -6.36
C VAL A 153 -0.03 12.87 -6.88
N LYS A 154 -0.61 14.06 -6.81
CA LYS A 154 0.07 15.30 -7.19
C LYS A 154 -0.03 16.34 -6.08
N ILE A 155 1.05 17.05 -5.87
CA ILE A 155 1.29 17.93 -4.73
C ILE A 155 1.53 19.33 -5.24
N VAL A 156 0.82 20.32 -4.71
CA VAL A 156 1.10 21.74 -4.99
C VAL A 156 2.48 22.12 -4.45
N GLY A 157 3.24 22.83 -5.26
CA GLY A 157 4.64 23.19 -4.98
C GLY A 157 5.67 22.19 -5.49
N ASP A 158 5.29 20.93 -5.71
CA ASP A 158 6.21 19.89 -6.22
C ASP A 158 5.84 19.47 -7.66
N HIS A 159 4.58 19.10 -7.88
CA HIS A 159 4.07 18.63 -9.16
C HIS A 159 3.13 19.62 -9.84
N LEU A 160 2.45 20.44 -9.05
CA LEU A 160 1.48 21.45 -9.46
C LEU A 160 1.98 22.81 -8.98
N ARG A 161 1.76 23.87 -9.77
CA ARG A 161 2.24 25.22 -9.44
C ARG A 161 1.43 25.88 -8.34
N ASP A 162 0.12 25.66 -8.36
CA ASP A 162 -0.84 26.31 -7.50
C ASP A 162 -2.19 25.53 -7.44
N ASN A 163 -3.15 26.07 -6.70
CA ASN A 163 -4.48 25.49 -6.57
C ASN A 163 -5.28 25.52 -7.90
N GLN A 164 -4.92 26.32 -8.90
CA GLN A 164 -5.57 26.26 -10.21
C GLN A 164 -5.12 25.01 -10.99
N ASP A 165 -3.83 24.68 -10.92
CA ASP A 165 -3.34 23.43 -11.47
C ASP A 165 -3.95 22.23 -10.72
N ALA A 166 -4.15 22.33 -9.39
CA ALA A 166 -4.81 21.30 -8.59
C ALA A 166 -6.27 21.07 -9.03
N LYS A 167 -7.01 22.13 -9.39
CA LYS A 167 -8.36 22.01 -9.97
C LYS A 167 -8.37 21.24 -11.27
N LEU A 168 -7.42 21.52 -12.17
CA LEU A 168 -7.32 20.82 -13.46
C LEU A 168 -6.98 19.35 -13.27
N ASP A 169 -6.06 19.04 -12.36
CA ASP A 169 -5.67 17.68 -12.04
C ASP A 169 -6.81 16.89 -11.38
N ALA A 170 -7.49 17.50 -10.41
CA ALA A 170 -8.66 16.89 -9.76
C ALA A 170 -9.77 16.57 -10.78
N LYS A 171 -9.95 17.45 -11.78
CA LYS A 171 -10.88 17.19 -12.89
C LYS A 171 -10.46 15.99 -13.72
N GLU A 172 -9.17 15.89 -14.08
CA GLU A 172 -8.64 14.75 -14.83
C GLU A 172 -8.84 13.45 -14.04
N VAL A 173 -8.51 13.43 -12.75
CA VAL A 173 -8.73 12.27 -11.86
C VAL A 173 -10.18 11.82 -11.86
N PHE A 174 -11.10 12.78 -11.77
CA PHE A 174 -12.53 12.52 -11.73
C PHE A 174 -13.07 12.00 -13.06
N GLU A 175 -12.75 12.67 -14.18
CA GLU A 175 -13.24 12.32 -15.52
C GLU A 175 -12.69 10.98 -16.03
N THR A 176 -11.47 10.62 -15.61
CA THR A 176 -10.84 9.34 -16.00
C THR A 176 -11.13 8.19 -15.06
N GLU A 177 -11.88 8.44 -13.98
CA GLU A 177 -12.14 7.47 -12.91
C GLU A 177 -10.84 6.81 -12.40
N MET A 178 -9.79 7.63 -12.23
CA MET A 178 -8.48 7.14 -11.86
C MET A 178 -8.52 6.38 -10.53
N GLY A 179 -7.98 5.17 -10.51
CA GLY A 179 -8.08 4.27 -9.36
C GLY A 179 -9.42 3.53 -9.25
N GLY A 180 -10.27 3.59 -10.30
CA GLY A 180 -11.54 2.86 -10.37
C GLY A 180 -12.72 3.57 -9.71
N PHE A 181 -12.58 4.86 -9.38
CA PHE A 181 -13.64 5.65 -8.75
C PHE A 181 -13.73 7.03 -9.41
N ALA A 182 -14.95 7.48 -9.73
CA ALA A 182 -15.24 8.88 -10.09
C ALA A 182 -15.25 9.73 -8.81
N LYS A 183 -14.11 9.77 -8.10
CA LYS A 183 -13.92 10.50 -6.84
C LYS A 183 -12.47 10.95 -6.70
N VAL A 184 -12.29 12.10 -6.04
CA VAL A 184 -10.99 12.65 -5.70
C VAL A 184 -10.95 13.04 -4.23
N ILE A 185 -9.79 12.90 -3.61
CA ILE A 185 -9.51 13.43 -2.28
C ILE A 185 -8.56 14.60 -2.44
N LEU A 186 -8.90 15.71 -1.80
CA LEU A 186 -8.00 16.82 -1.55
C LEU A 186 -7.59 16.79 -0.09
N GLU A 187 -6.29 16.86 0.16
CA GLU A 187 -5.71 16.88 1.51
C GLU A 187 -4.78 18.06 1.67
N GLU A 188 -4.60 18.56 2.90
CA GLU A 188 -3.55 19.52 3.17
C GLU A 188 -2.17 18.91 2.92
N LYS A 189 -1.25 19.69 2.36
CA LYS A 189 0.16 19.28 2.23
C LYS A 189 0.81 19.33 3.62
N ILE A 190 1.37 18.22 4.04
CA ILE A 190 2.21 18.14 5.22
C ILE A 190 3.67 18.13 4.77
N VAL A 191 4.53 18.79 5.52
CA VAL A 191 5.97 18.81 5.31
C VAL A 191 6.64 18.18 6.53
N GLY A 192 7.49 17.18 6.30
CA GLY A 192 8.19 16.46 7.36
C GLY A 192 9.03 15.33 6.78
N GLU A 193 9.64 14.55 7.66
CA GLU A 193 10.36 13.33 7.29
C GLU A 193 9.39 12.17 7.17
N GLU A 194 9.40 11.50 6.03
CA GLU A 194 8.56 10.32 5.80
C GLU A 194 9.25 9.07 6.33
N PHE A 195 8.49 8.20 6.98
CA PHE A 195 8.94 6.88 7.41
C PHE A 195 7.75 5.93 7.51
N THR A 196 8.06 4.65 7.60
CA THR A 196 7.06 3.57 7.70
C THR A 196 7.27 2.78 8.97
N ILE A 197 6.19 2.53 9.72
CA ILE A 197 6.12 1.49 10.74
C ILE A 197 5.13 0.45 10.27
N GLN A 198 5.58 -0.78 10.12
CA GLN A 198 4.75 -1.94 9.85
C GLN A 198 4.49 -2.71 11.13
N ALA A 199 3.42 -3.47 11.18
CA ALA A 199 3.11 -4.28 12.34
C ALA A 199 2.43 -5.60 11.95
N PHE A 200 2.65 -6.63 12.77
CA PHE A 200 1.83 -7.82 12.75
C PHE A 200 0.63 -7.63 13.68
N CYS A 201 -0.54 -8.04 13.22
CA CYS A 201 -1.78 -7.95 13.99
C CYS A 201 -2.55 -9.27 13.86
N ASP A 202 -2.97 -9.82 14.99
CA ASP A 202 -3.82 -11.03 15.07
C ASP A 202 -5.29 -10.72 15.41
N GLY A 203 -5.65 -9.42 15.49
CA GLY A 203 -6.96 -8.93 15.88
C GLY A 203 -7.08 -8.53 17.35
N GLU A 204 -6.15 -8.98 18.19
CA GLU A 204 -6.10 -8.65 19.63
C GLU A 204 -4.78 -7.99 20.01
N HIS A 205 -3.69 -8.39 19.36
CA HIS A 205 -2.32 -7.91 19.65
C HIS A 205 -1.73 -7.24 18.42
N LEU A 206 -0.90 -6.23 18.67
CA LEU A 206 -0.11 -5.53 17.68
C LEU A 206 1.37 -5.64 18.04
N VAL A 207 2.21 -6.08 17.10
CA VAL A 207 3.66 -6.12 17.27
C VAL A 207 4.30 -5.31 16.16
N ALA A 208 4.82 -4.13 16.52
CA ALA A 208 5.46 -3.24 15.59
C ALA A 208 6.83 -3.80 15.13
N MET A 209 7.14 -3.55 13.87
CA MET A 209 8.44 -3.82 13.26
C MET A 209 9.33 -2.58 13.42
N PRO A 210 10.66 -2.70 13.28
CA PRO A 210 11.55 -1.55 13.22
C PRO A 210 11.07 -0.51 12.19
N ALA A 211 11.20 0.78 12.55
CA ALA A 211 10.91 1.86 11.62
C ALA A 211 11.83 1.79 10.39
N ALA A 212 11.30 2.07 9.23
CA ALA A 212 12.06 2.10 7.98
C ALA A 212 11.78 3.39 7.21
N GLN A 213 12.83 3.95 6.61
CA GLN A 213 12.68 5.02 5.63
C GLN A 213 13.04 4.47 4.26
N ASP A 214 12.18 4.69 3.29
CA ASP A 214 12.44 4.38 1.88
C ASP A 214 12.76 5.65 1.09
N HIS A 215 13.39 5.46 -0.05
CA HIS A 215 13.77 6.53 -0.97
C HIS A 215 13.03 6.33 -2.29
N PRO A 216 11.83 6.92 -2.45
CA PRO A 216 11.00 6.70 -3.62
C PRO A 216 11.45 7.51 -4.84
N HIS A 217 12.17 8.61 -4.67
CA HIS A 217 12.59 9.45 -5.79
C HIS A 217 13.79 8.86 -6.55
N ALA A 218 13.80 9.07 -7.88
CA ALA A 218 14.76 8.45 -8.78
C ALA A 218 16.20 8.98 -8.63
N PHE A 219 16.40 10.18 -8.07
CA PHE A 219 17.70 10.86 -8.01
C PHE A 219 18.02 11.33 -6.60
N GLU A 220 19.32 11.56 -6.36
CA GLU A 220 19.84 12.14 -5.11
C GLU A 220 19.17 13.49 -4.78
N GLY A 221 19.03 13.78 -3.49
CA GLY A 221 18.38 15.01 -3.02
C GLY A 221 16.86 14.95 -3.09
N ASP A 222 16.31 13.73 -3.14
CA ASP A 222 14.87 13.46 -3.10
C ASP A 222 14.12 14.15 -4.25
N VAL A 223 14.69 14.04 -5.47
CA VAL A 223 14.17 14.66 -6.69
C VAL A 223 13.90 13.66 -7.81
N GLY A 224 13.07 14.07 -8.76
CA GLY A 224 12.72 13.27 -9.93
C GLY A 224 11.44 12.48 -9.74
N ALA A 225 11.19 11.54 -10.64
CA ALA A 225 9.97 10.74 -10.64
C ALA A 225 9.90 9.83 -9.40
N ILE A 226 8.70 9.67 -8.86
CA ILE A 226 8.42 8.67 -7.82
C ILE A 226 8.52 7.26 -8.43
N THR A 227 9.25 6.39 -7.77
CA THR A 227 9.46 4.97 -8.14
C THR A 227 8.84 4.04 -7.11
N GLY A 228 8.97 2.74 -7.30
CA GLY A 228 8.62 1.75 -6.29
C GLY A 228 9.64 1.59 -5.15
N GLY A 229 10.59 2.53 -5.01
CA GLY A 229 11.67 2.55 -4.05
C GLY A 229 13.04 2.29 -4.69
N MET A 230 13.99 3.19 -4.44
CA MET A 230 15.40 3.06 -4.87
C MET A 230 16.27 2.39 -3.80
N GLY A 231 15.76 2.29 -2.58
CA GLY A 231 16.38 1.67 -1.43
C GLY A 231 15.62 2.02 -0.16
N SER A 232 15.95 1.33 0.93
CA SER A 232 15.41 1.62 2.24
C SER A 232 16.45 1.31 3.31
N TYR A 233 16.27 1.88 4.49
CA TYR A 233 17.12 1.57 5.64
C TYR A 233 16.34 1.59 6.94
N SER A 234 16.87 0.89 7.92
CA SER A 234 16.54 0.98 9.36
C SER A 234 17.83 1.09 10.13
N ASP A 235 17.85 1.77 11.27
CA ASP A 235 19.03 1.81 12.13
C ASP A 235 19.08 0.58 13.04
N THR A 236 20.25 0.34 13.63
CA THR A 236 20.53 -0.84 14.47
C THR A 236 19.69 -0.91 15.75
N ASN A 237 19.18 0.22 16.21
CA ASN A 237 18.28 0.33 17.37
C ASN A 237 16.81 0.15 17.01
N GLY A 238 16.47 -0.10 15.73
CA GLY A 238 15.10 -0.24 15.24
C GLY A 238 14.36 1.08 15.02
N LEU A 239 15.05 2.21 15.21
CA LEU A 239 14.55 3.56 14.94
C LEU A 239 15.14 4.12 13.64
N LEU A 240 15.06 5.43 13.49
CA LEU A 240 15.68 6.21 12.43
C LEU A 240 16.44 7.39 13.06
N PRO A 241 17.44 7.99 12.40
CA PRO A 241 18.27 9.04 13.00
C PRO A 241 17.49 10.27 13.47
N PHE A 242 16.33 10.53 12.89
CA PHE A 242 15.45 11.65 13.21
C PHE A 242 14.26 11.25 14.11
N LEU A 243 14.08 9.95 14.41
CA LEU A 243 12.95 9.42 15.18
C LEU A 243 13.42 9.07 16.58
N SER A 244 12.82 9.70 17.59
CA SER A 244 13.08 9.35 18.98
C SER A 244 12.23 8.15 19.43
N GLN A 245 12.54 7.56 20.58
CA GLN A 245 11.73 6.50 21.17
C GLN A 245 10.31 6.99 21.49
N ASP A 246 10.20 8.21 21.98
CA ASP A 246 8.91 8.81 22.34
C ASP A 246 8.02 9.06 21.10
N ASP A 247 8.63 9.28 19.93
CA ASP A 247 7.89 9.42 18.67
C ASP A 247 7.48 8.06 18.09
N TYR A 248 8.19 6.98 18.45
CA TYR A 248 7.92 5.62 17.99
C TYR A 248 6.82 4.94 18.82
N ASP A 249 6.75 5.18 20.13
CA ASP A 249 5.81 4.57 21.08
C ASP A 249 4.41 5.23 21.00
#